data_981fa6839116727fda2127beab36e612
#
_entry.id   981fa6839116727fda2127beab36e612
#
_cell.length_a   1.000
_cell.length_b   1.000
_cell.length_c   1.000
_cell.angle_alpha   90.00
_cell.angle_beta   90.00
_cell.angle_gamma   90.00
#
_symmetry.space_group_name_H-M   'P 1'
#
loop_
_entity.id
_entity.type
_entity.pdbx_description
1 polymer ?
#
loop_
_entity_poly.entity_id
_entity_poly.type
_entity_poly.pdbx_seq_one_letter_code
_entity_poly.pdbx_strand_id
1 'polypeptide(L)'
;VSQASFVPAIRRTVHISRPVLWINAFGTGVLGMWLAGSLWRWEALPLLLWLTLPFNLLIYGVNDVFDQDTDALNPRKGSLEGARIGAGEVRTIWAWVLITNVPFVVWFTFTLPPAALAWIAVYVLVFLFYSAPPLRFKARPWLDSLSNAAYALPLVFMAYALDRTPVWPAAVGLMAWSVAKHAFDAVQDIEEDRAAAITTTAVRLGPRGTAIWSGCWWALSTVCFALVNVPVAVVNALIAGWLVGSLLRDPRPTTGHRLYRYSIAFPYVAGAVAGVQLTVALYLEVYP
;
A
#
# COMPACT_ATOMS: atom_id res chain seq x y z
N VAL A 1 -4.37 -15.05 -31.81
CA VAL A 1 -3.26 -14.33 -31.14
C VAL A 1 -2.04 -15.20 -31.24
N SER A 2 -1.01 -14.79 -32.01
CA SER A 2 0.21 -15.58 -32.20
C SER A 2 1.00 -15.65 -30.88
N GLN A 3 1.68 -16.75 -30.61
CA GLN A 3 2.56 -16.90 -29.43
C GLN A 3 3.59 -15.77 -29.33
N ALA A 4 4.03 -15.20 -30.45
CA ALA A 4 4.99 -14.10 -30.51
C ALA A 4 4.45 -12.77 -29.91
N SER A 5 3.12 -12.59 -29.78
CA SER A 5 2.52 -11.40 -29.16
C SER A 5 2.12 -11.59 -27.69
N PHE A 6 2.04 -12.82 -27.22
CA PHE A 6 1.54 -13.17 -25.88
C PHE A 6 2.60 -12.94 -24.78
N VAL A 7 3.83 -13.34 -25.01
CA VAL A 7 4.93 -13.20 -24.03
C VAL A 7 5.23 -11.72 -23.71
N PRO A 8 5.33 -10.81 -24.69
CA PRO A 8 5.46 -9.38 -24.44
C PRO A 8 4.29 -8.79 -23.64
N ALA A 9 3.04 -9.25 -23.91
CA ALA A 9 1.86 -8.80 -23.19
C ALA A 9 1.90 -9.21 -21.70
N ILE A 10 2.26 -10.44 -21.39
CA ILE A 10 2.42 -10.91 -20.00
C ILE A 10 3.50 -10.10 -19.29
N ARG A 11 4.68 -9.95 -19.89
CA ARG A 11 5.78 -9.17 -19.31
C ARG A 11 5.34 -7.73 -19.02
N ARG A 12 4.58 -7.13 -19.93
CA ARG A 12 4.03 -5.78 -19.77
C ARG A 12 3.05 -5.71 -18.57
N THR A 13 2.13 -6.69 -18.48
CA THR A 13 1.16 -6.81 -17.38
C THR A 13 1.84 -6.94 -16.03
N VAL A 14 2.86 -7.82 -15.93
CA VAL A 14 3.68 -7.97 -14.73
C VAL A 14 4.39 -6.66 -14.37
N HIS A 15 4.94 -5.95 -15.35
CA HIS A 15 5.60 -4.67 -15.11
C HIS A 15 4.62 -3.61 -14.57
N ILE A 16 3.40 -3.52 -15.12
CA ILE A 16 2.35 -2.60 -14.65
C ILE A 16 1.96 -2.90 -13.22
N SER A 17 1.91 -4.19 -12.81
CA SER A 17 1.59 -4.58 -11.43
C SER A 17 2.66 -4.22 -10.40
N ARG A 18 3.83 -3.75 -10.83
CA ARG A 18 4.95 -3.30 -9.97
C ARG A 18 5.35 -4.35 -8.93
N PRO A 19 5.98 -5.49 -9.31
CA PRO A 19 6.28 -6.62 -8.41
C PRO A 19 7.03 -6.24 -7.14
N VAL A 20 7.90 -5.23 -7.19
CA VAL A 20 8.65 -4.71 -6.03
C VAL A 20 7.69 -4.19 -4.93
N LEU A 21 6.49 -3.73 -5.30
CA LEU A 21 5.50 -3.18 -4.38
C LEU A 21 4.48 -4.23 -3.90
N TRP A 22 4.51 -5.46 -4.42
CA TRP A 22 3.59 -6.53 -3.95
C TRP A 22 3.73 -6.79 -2.46
N ILE A 23 4.90 -6.52 -1.89
CA ILE A 23 5.15 -6.66 -0.45
C ILE A 23 4.16 -5.87 0.40
N ASN A 24 3.66 -4.73 -0.10
CA ASN A 24 2.70 -3.90 0.62
C ASN A 24 1.33 -4.58 0.80
N ALA A 25 0.93 -5.43 -0.13
CA ALA A 25 -0.33 -6.19 -0.06
C ALA A 25 -0.09 -7.62 0.44
N PHE A 26 0.78 -8.37 -0.24
CA PHE A 26 1.11 -9.76 0.10
C PHE A 26 1.74 -9.87 1.49
N GLY A 27 2.77 -9.05 1.79
CA GLY A 27 3.45 -9.06 3.09
C GLY A 27 2.50 -8.70 4.23
N THR A 28 1.58 -7.75 4.01
CA THR A 28 0.54 -7.42 4.98
C THR A 28 -0.43 -8.59 5.18
N GLY A 29 -0.76 -9.35 4.12
CA GLY A 29 -1.55 -10.59 4.23
C GLY A 29 -0.86 -11.65 5.06
N VAL A 30 0.43 -11.90 4.83
CA VAL A 30 1.24 -12.84 5.63
C VAL A 30 1.31 -12.40 7.10
N LEU A 31 1.51 -11.10 7.34
CA LEU A 31 1.49 -10.53 8.69
C LEU A 31 0.14 -10.75 9.37
N GLY A 32 -0.98 -10.64 8.61
CA GLY A 32 -2.32 -10.93 9.10
C GLY A 32 -2.47 -12.39 9.54
N MET A 33 -1.95 -13.35 8.76
CA MET A 33 -1.93 -14.77 9.14
C MET A 33 -1.10 -15.02 10.40
N TRP A 34 0.07 -14.40 10.49
CA TRP A 34 0.93 -14.53 11.67
C TRP A 34 0.24 -14.02 12.93
N LEU A 35 -0.27 -12.80 12.89
CA LEU A 35 -0.96 -12.18 14.03
C LEU A 35 -2.25 -12.93 14.42
N ALA A 36 -2.88 -13.63 13.47
CA ALA A 36 -4.03 -14.50 13.73
C ALA A 36 -3.64 -15.88 14.30
N GLY A 37 -2.34 -16.17 14.50
CA GLY A 37 -1.88 -17.49 14.93
C GLY A 37 -2.19 -18.62 13.92
N SER A 38 -2.16 -18.30 12.62
CA SER A 38 -2.65 -19.18 11.56
C SER A 38 -1.75 -19.21 10.32
N LEU A 39 -0.44 -19.08 10.52
CA LEU A 39 0.54 -18.94 9.41
C LEU A 39 0.53 -20.14 8.43
N TRP A 40 0.21 -21.34 8.89
CA TRP A 40 0.25 -22.58 8.10
C TRP A 40 -1.12 -23.01 7.56
N ARG A 41 -2.10 -22.10 7.57
CA ARG A 41 -3.45 -22.37 7.05
C ARG A 41 -3.47 -22.23 5.53
N TRP A 42 -3.54 -23.35 4.84
CA TRP A 42 -3.57 -23.41 3.37
C TRP A 42 -4.81 -22.78 2.76
N GLU A 43 -5.87 -22.66 3.52
CA GLU A 43 -7.12 -22.00 3.12
C GLU A 43 -6.91 -20.51 2.78
N ALA A 44 -5.85 -19.89 3.33
CA ALA A 44 -5.47 -18.51 3.00
C ALA A 44 -4.71 -18.36 1.68
N LEU A 45 -4.22 -19.47 1.08
CA LEU A 45 -3.41 -19.42 -0.13
C LEU A 45 -4.08 -18.67 -1.29
N PRO A 46 -5.38 -18.86 -1.61
CA PRO A 46 -6.04 -18.09 -2.65
C PRO A 46 -6.03 -16.57 -2.39
N LEU A 47 -6.20 -16.14 -1.12
CA LEU A 47 -6.10 -14.72 -0.74
C LEU A 47 -4.68 -14.19 -0.93
N LEU A 48 -3.66 -14.94 -0.50
CA LEU A 48 -2.27 -14.54 -0.70
C LEU A 48 -1.91 -14.44 -2.18
N LEU A 49 -2.34 -15.40 -3.01
CA LEU A 49 -2.13 -15.35 -4.45
C LEU A 49 -2.83 -14.14 -5.08
N TRP A 50 -4.05 -13.84 -4.65
CA TRP A 50 -4.77 -12.66 -5.11
C TRP A 50 -4.04 -11.36 -4.75
N LEU A 51 -3.42 -11.28 -3.57
CA LEU A 51 -2.65 -10.11 -3.12
C LEU A 51 -1.32 -9.92 -3.87
N THR A 52 -0.94 -10.80 -4.78
CA THR A 52 0.21 -10.65 -5.67
C THR A 52 -0.17 -9.89 -6.95
N LEU A 53 0.06 -10.49 -8.12
CA LEU A 53 -0.23 -9.89 -9.42
C LEU A 53 -1.69 -9.41 -9.58
N PRO A 54 -2.74 -10.18 -9.24
CA PRO A 54 -4.11 -9.77 -9.53
C PRO A 54 -4.49 -8.44 -8.90
N PHE A 55 -4.33 -8.33 -7.59
CA PHE A 55 -4.71 -7.12 -6.86
C PHE A 55 -3.78 -5.93 -7.16
N ASN A 56 -2.48 -6.17 -7.28
CA ASN A 56 -1.56 -5.08 -7.62
C ASN A 56 -1.76 -4.59 -9.06
N LEU A 57 -2.18 -5.45 -9.98
CA LEU A 57 -2.58 -5.00 -11.31
C LEU A 57 -3.86 -4.16 -11.27
N LEU A 58 -4.81 -4.48 -10.39
CA LEU A 58 -5.98 -3.64 -10.16
C LEU A 58 -5.57 -2.27 -9.63
N ILE A 59 -4.74 -2.20 -8.58
CA ILE A 59 -4.28 -0.93 -8.00
C ILE A 59 -3.56 -0.09 -9.05
N TYR A 60 -2.46 -0.62 -9.58
CA TYR A 60 -1.54 0.15 -10.40
C TYR A 60 -2.00 0.27 -11.85
N GLY A 61 -2.66 -0.75 -12.40
CA GLY A 61 -3.23 -0.70 -13.74
C GLY A 61 -4.36 0.32 -13.84
N VAL A 62 -5.26 0.35 -12.85
CA VAL A 62 -6.32 1.37 -12.78
C VAL A 62 -5.72 2.77 -12.59
N ASN A 63 -4.73 2.90 -11.70
CA ASN A 63 -4.04 4.17 -11.50
C ASN A 63 -3.43 4.68 -12.81
N ASP A 64 -2.64 3.85 -13.48
CA ASP A 64 -1.96 4.25 -14.70
C ASP A 64 -2.95 4.56 -15.85
N VAL A 65 -4.13 3.89 -15.91
CA VAL A 65 -5.20 4.19 -16.87
C VAL A 65 -5.81 5.58 -16.66
N PHE A 66 -6.06 5.98 -15.40
CA PHE A 66 -6.66 7.29 -15.10
C PHE A 66 -5.64 8.43 -15.02
N ASP A 67 -4.34 8.13 -15.08
CA ASP A 67 -3.26 9.09 -14.95
C ASP A 67 -2.55 9.44 -16.26
N GLN A 68 -3.01 8.92 -17.41
CA GLN A 68 -2.34 9.09 -18.70
C GLN A 68 -1.92 10.53 -18.98
N ASP A 69 -2.82 11.50 -18.75
CA ASP A 69 -2.57 12.91 -19.03
C ASP A 69 -1.54 13.53 -18.07
N THR A 70 -1.60 13.18 -16.79
CA THR A 70 -0.66 13.67 -15.77
C THR A 70 0.69 12.98 -15.88
N ASP A 71 0.70 11.69 -16.20
CA ASP A 71 1.90 10.88 -16.36
C ASP A 71 2.72 11.27 -17.60
N ALA A 72 2.07 11.79 -18.63
CA ALA A 72 2.74 12.33 -19.81
C ALA A 72 3.67 13.50 -19.45
N LEU A 73 3.33 14.26 -18.43
CA LEU A 73 4.08 15.43 -17.96
C LEU A 73 5.17 15.07 -16.92
N ASN A 74 5.14 13.87 -16.35
CA ASN A 74 6.08 13.46 -15.31
C ASN A 74 7.31 12.75 -15.89
N PRO A 75 8.53 13.36 -15.82
CA PRO A 75 9.74 12.77 -16.39
C PRO A 75 10.19 11.47 -15.69
N ARG A 76 9.76 11.24 -14.43
CA ARG A 76 10.10 10.06 -13.63
C ARG A 76 9.31 8.81 -14.00
N LYS A 77 8.16 8.98 -14.70
CA LYS A 77 7.34 7.85 -15.17
C LYS A 77 8.01 7.10 -16.32
N GLY A 78 7.89 5.77 -16.28
CA GLY A 78 8.50 4.85 -17.25
C GLY A 78 9.59 3.95 -16.66
N SER A 79 9.88 4.10 -15.35
CA SER A 79 10.82 3.27 -14.60
C SER A 79 10.11 2.50 -13.46
N LEU A 80 10.70 2.47 -12.26
CA LEU A 80 10.09 1.85 -11.06
C LEU A 80 8.81 2.57 -10.59
N GLU A 81 8.62 3.83 -10.95
CA GLU A 81 7.47 4.65 -10.54
C GLU A 81 6.21 4.43 -11.39
N GLY A 82 6.22 3.50 -12.32
CA GLY A 82 5.05 3.10 -13.11
C GLY A 82 5.26 3.12 -14.62
N ALA A 83 4.36 2.47 -15.33
CA ALA A 83 4.42 2.40 -16.78
C ALA A 83 3.69 3.60 -17.40
N ARG A 84 4.25 4.17 -18.47
CA ARG A 84 3.48 5.05 -19.34
C ARG A 84 2.57 4.19 -20.22
N ILE A 85 1.27 4.45 -20.17
CA ILE A 85 0.24 3.69 -20.90
C ILE A 85 -0.23 4.51 -22.09
N GLY A 86 -0.20 3.88 -23.26
CA GLY A 86 -0.81 4.46 -24.47
C GLY A 86 -2.32 4.19 -24.52
N ALA A 87 -3.08 5.07 -25.21
CA ALA A 87 -4.53 4.93 -25.38
C ALA A 87 -4.95 3.55 -25.94
N GLY A 88 -4.13 2.93 -26.78
CA GLY A 88 -4.37 1.59 -27.33
C GLY A 88 -4.24 0.45 -26.32
N GLU A 89 -3.58 0.67 -25.16
CA GLU A 89 -3.36 -0.36 -24.12
C GLU A 89 -4.51 -0.42 -23.10
N VAL A 90 -5.34 0.61 -22.98
CA VAL A 90 -6.40 0.73 -21.94
C VAL A 90 -7.33 -0.49 -21.92
N ARG A 91 -7.84 -0.90 -23.09
CA ARG A 91 -8.71 -2.09 -23.18
C ARG A 91 -8.00 -3.35 -22.71
N THR A 92 -6.75 -3.51 -23.07
CA THR A 92 -5.94 -4.69 -22.70
C THR A 92 -5.69 -4.72 -21.19
N ILE A 93 -5.42 -3.58 -20.57
CA ILE A 93 -5.21 -3.49 -19.11
C ILE A 93 -6.50 -3.85 -18.38
N TRP A 94 -7.66 -3.28 -18.78
CA TRP A 94 -8.94 -3.65 -18.19
C TRP A 94 -9.25 -5.14 -18.36
N ALA A 95 -8.97 -5.71 -19.54
CA ALA A 95 -9.16 -7.15 -19.76
C ALA A 95 -8.29 -7.98 -18.79
N TRP A 96 -7.02 -7.64 -18.62
CA TRP A 96 -6.14 -8.33 -17.68
C TRP A 96 -6.57 -8.13 -16.23
N VAL A 97 -6.99 -6.92 -15.83
CA VAL A 97 -7.54 -6.67 -14.48
C VAL A 97 -8.75 -7.59 -14.24
N LEU A 98 -9.67 -7.69 -15.17
CA LEU A 98 -10.85 -8.55 -15.02
C LEU A 98 -10.49 -10.04 -15.01
N ILE A 99 -9.68 -10.49 -15.96
CA ILE A 99 -9.28 -11.91 -16.09
C ILE A 99 -8.53 -12.39 -14.84
N THR A 100 -7.69 -11.54 -14.25
CA THR A 100 -6.91 -11.91 -13.08
C THR A 100 -7.65 -11.77 -11.76
N ASN A 101 -8.64 -10.88 -11.63
CA ASN A 101 -9.35 -10.64 -10.37
C ASN A 101 -10.70 -11.36 -10.27
N VAL A 102 -11.48 -11.43 -11.35
CA VAL A 102 -12.84 -12.00 -11.31
C VAL A 102 -12.86 -13.45 -10.80
N PRO A 103 -11.96 -14.36 -11.22
CA PRO A 103 -11.95 -15.72 -10.70
C PRO A 103 -11.79 -15.78 -9.18
N PHE A 104 -10.93 -14.92 -8.61
CA PHE A 104 -10.73 -14.85 -7.17
C PHE A 104 -11.96 -14.27 -6.45
N VAL A 105 -12.54 -13.19 -6.97
CA VAL A 105 -13.76 -12.59 -6.39
C VAL A 105 -14.89 -13.60 -6.36
N VAL A 106 -15.11 -14.32 -7.48
CA VAL A 106 -16.10 -15.40 -7.53
C VAL A 106 -15.81 -16.49 -6.50
N TRP A 107 -14.56 -16.97 -6.44
CA TRP A 107 -14.16 -17.96 -5.44
C TRP A 107 -14.42 -17.49 -4.01
N PHE A 108 -14.05 -16.26 -3.68
CA PHE A 108 -14.21 -15.68 -2.36
C PHE A 108 -15.67 -15.59 -1.92
N THR A 109 -16.60 -15.27 -2.86
CA THR A 109 -18.04 -15.20 -2.51
C THR A 109 -18.62 -16.51 -2.03
N PHE A 110 -18.03 -17.66 -2.40
CA PHE A 110 -18.48 -18.98 -2.00
C PHE A 110 -17.70 -19.58 -0.82
N THR A 111 -16.52 -19.04 -0.52
CA THR A 111 -15.61 -19.69 0.44
C THR A 111 -15.30 -18.86 1.67
N LEU A 112 -15.49 -17.53 1.62
CA LEU A 112 -15.13 -16.64 2.72
C LEU A 112 -16.35 -16.20 3.54
N PRO A 113 -16.16 -15.96 4.85
CA PRO A 113 -17.23 -15.43 5.69
C PRO A 113 -17.58 -13.97 5.28
N PRO A 114 -18.84 -13.54 5.55
CA PRO A 114 -19.31 -12.20 5.14
C PRO A 114 -18.46 -11.05 5.66
N ALA A 115 -17.88 -11.18 6.85
CA ALA A 115 -17.02 -10.16 7.43
C ALA A 115 -15.73 -9.98 6.60
N ALA A 116 -15.09 -11.07 6.14
CA ALA A 116 -13.92 -10.99 5.26
C ALA A 116 -14.31 -10.35 3.92
N LEU A 117 -15.43 -10.77 3.33
CA LEU A 117 -15.93 -10.22 2.06
C LEU A 117 -16.20 -8.71 2.16
N ALA A 118 -16.80 -8.24 3.25
CA ALA A 118 -17.08 -6.82 3.47
C ALA A 118 -15.78 -6.00 3.47
N TRP A 119 -14.75 -6.47 4.16
CA TRP A 119 -13.45 -5.78 4.20
C TRP A 119 -12.68 -5.86 2.90
N ILE A 120 -12.78 -6.97 2.16
CA ILE A 120 -12.23 -7.09 0.80
C ILE A 120 -12.94 -6.10 -0.14
N ALA A 121 -14.26 -5.95 -0.05
CA ALA A 121 -15.00 -4.97 -0.84
C ALA A 121 -14.55 -3.54 -0.53
N VAL A 122 -14.41 -3.18 0.76
CA VAL A 122 -13.86 -1.87 1.16
C VAL A 122 -12.46 -1.66 0.58
N TYR A 123 -11.61 -2.68 0.66
CA TYR A 123 -10.24 -2.63 0.13
C TYR A 123 -10.20 -2.34 -1.37
N VAL A 124 -10.98 -3.09 -2.15
CA VAL A 124 -11.08 -2.91 -3.60
C VAL A 124 -11.64 -1.51 -3.94
N LEU A 125 -12.73 -1.10 -3.27
CA LEU A 125 -13.39 0.19 -3.53
C LEU A 125 -12.47 1.38 -3.21
N VAL A 126 -11.72 1.34 -2.11
CA VAL A 126 -10.78 2.42 -1.76
C VAL A 126 -9.71 2.57 -2.83
N PHE A 127 -9.08 1.47 -3.28
CA PHE A 127 -8.05 1.56 -4.30
C PHE A 127 -8.59 1.88 -5.69
N LEU A 128 -9.79 1.40 -6.03
CA LEU A 128 -10.44 1.78 -7.28
C LEU A 128 -10.69 3.30 -7.31
N PHE A 129 -11.34 3.83 -6.27
CA PHE A 129 -11.68 5.25 -6.19
C PHE A 129 -10.50 6.16 -5.76
N TYR A 130 -9.35 5.59 -5.46
CA TYR A 130 -8.14 6.39 -5.30
C TYR A 130 -7.84 7.19 -6.57
N SER A 131 -7.95 6.57 -7.75
CA SER A 131 -7.69 7.21 -9.04
C SER A 131 -8.94 7.43 -9.89
N ALA A 132 -9.96 6.56 -9.77
CA ALA A 132 -11.16 6.61 -10.61
C ALA A 132 -12.14 7.71 -10.19
N PRO A 133 -12.81 8.41 -11.15
CA PRO A 133 -13.94 9.25 -10.87
C PRO A 133 -15.13 8.42 -10.33
N PRO A 134 -16.10 9.01 -9.60
CA PRO A 134 -16.19 10.44 -9.29
C PRO A 134 -15.39 10.86 -8.05
N LEU A 135 -14.85 9.93 -7.25
CA LEU A 135 -14.26 10.26 -5.97
C LEU A 135 -12.80 10.73 -6.10
N ARG A 136 -11.96 10.04 -6.88
CA ARG A 136 -10.56 10.39 -7.17
C ARG A 136 -9.82 10.91 -5.94
N PHE A 137 -9.71 10.08 -4.89
CA PHE A 137 -9.18 10.46 -3.56
C PHE A 137 -7.81 11.11 -3.64
N LYS A 138 -6.94 10.66 -4.53
CA LYS A 138 -5.59 11.21 -4.71
C LYS A 138 -5.53 12.71 -5.05
N ALA A 139 -6.61 13.28 -5.60
CA ALA A 139 -6.70 14.68 -5.95
C ALA A 139 -7.48 15.51 -4.89
N ARG A 140 -7.75 14.94 -3.71
CA ARG A 140 -8.53 15.60 -2.65
C ARG A 140 -7.74 15.65 -1.35
N PRO A 141 -7.51 16.84 -0.78
CA PRO A 141 -6.82 16.98 0.49
C PRO A 141 -7.46 16.10 1.57
N TRP A 142 -6.64 15.53 2.41
CA TRP A 142 -6.94 14.56 3.46
C TRP A 142 -7.28 13.17 2.92
N LEU A 143 -8.13 13.05 1.90
CA LEU A 143 -8.52 11.75 1.34
C LEU A 143 -7.36 11.07 0.60
N ASP A 144 -6.44 11.84 0.00
CA ASP A 144 -5.24 11.32 -0.63
C ASP A 144 -4.37 10.52 0.36
N SER A 145 -4.19 11.02 1.58
CA SER A 145 -3.43 10.34 2.62
C SER A 145 -4.27 9.34 3.41
N LEU A 146 -5.50 9.69 3.83
CA LEU A 146 -6.36 8.81 4.64
C LEU A 146 -6.75 7.51 3.92
N SER A 147 -6.97 7.55 2.61
CA SER A 147 -7.27 6.34 1.83
C SER A 147 -6.14 5.31 1.86
N ASN A 148 -4.90 5.73 2.13
CA ASN A 148 -3.77 4.82 2.28
C ASN A 148 -3.84 3.94 3.54
N ALA A 149 -4.72 4.26 4.50
CA ALA A 149 -5.08 3.34 5.58
C ALA A 149 -5.50 1.95 5.07
N ALA A 150 -6.05 1.89 3.86
CA ALA A 150 -6.46 0.64 3.23
C ALA A 150 -5.33 -0.38 3.08
N TYR A 151 -4.06 0.02 2.99
CA TYR A 151 -2.93 -0.92 2.96
C TYR A 151 -2.84 -1.84 4.19
N ALA A 152 -3.50 -1.49 5.29
CA ALA A 152 -3.59 -2.34 6.47
C ALA A 152 -4.76 -3.34 6.44
N LEU A 153 -5.71 -3.22 5.51
CA LEU A 153 -6.90 -4.07 5.49
C LEU A 153 -6.62 -5.57 5.27
N PRO A 154 -5.53 -5.98 4.59
CA PRO A 154 -5.17 -7.40 4.59
C PRO A 154 -4.98 -8.02 5.98
N LEU A 155 -4.54 -7.26 7.01
CA LEU A 155 -4.52 -7.73 8.39
C LEU A 155 -5.93 -8.10 8.90
N VAL A 156 -6.92 -7.33 8.49
CA VAL A 156 -8.30 -7.45 8.97
C VAL A 156 -9.03 -8.59 8.25
N PHE A 157 -9.07 -8.54 6.91
CA PHE A 157 -9.84 -9.55 6.19
C PHE A 157 -9.18 -10.94 6.22
N MET A 158 -7.84 -11.02 6.36
CA MET A 158 -7.14 -12.29 6.51
C MET A 158 -7.51 -12.96 7.83
N ALA A 159 -7.58 -12.22 8.93
CA ALA A 159 -8.01 -12.76 10.22
C ALA A 159 -9.44 -13.30 10.13
N TYR A 160 -10.38 -12.53 9.60
CA TYR A 160 -11.76 -13.01 9.42
C TYR A 160 -11.87 -14.21 8.47
N ALA A 161 -11.06 -14.27 7.42
CA ALA A 161 -11.03 -15.40 6.49
C ALA A 161 -10.56 -16.70 7.16
N LEU A 162 -9.84 -16.59 8.27
CA LEU A 162 -9.31 -17.70 9.06
C LEU A 162 -10.12 -17.97 10.36
N ASP A 163 -11.33 -17.40 10.46
CA ASP A 163 -12.18 -17.48 11.65
C ASP A 163 -11.50 -16.97 12.93
N ARG A 164 -10.74 -15.90 12.78
CA ARG A 164 -10.05 -15.22 13.87
C ARG A 164 -10.49 -13.77 13.97
N THR A 165 -10.33 -13.19 15.16
CA THR A 165 -10.52 -11.76 15.36
C THR A 165 -9.23 -11.02 14.96
N PRO A 166 -9.34 -9.89 14.22
CA PRO A 166 -8.17 -9.07 13.92
C PRO A 166 -7.50 -8.54 15.18
N VAL A 167 -6.18 -8.44 15.14
CA VAL A 167 -5.40 -7.73 16.16
C VAL A 167 -5.52 -6.23 15.86
N TRP A 168 -6.60 -5.62 16.37
CA TRP A 168 -6.95 -4.23 16.06
C TRP A 168 -5.84 -3.21 16.32
N PRO A 169 -5.07 -3.29 17.41
CA PRO A 169 -3.95 -2.36 17.58
C PRO A 169 -2.93 -2.45 16.44
N ALA A 170 -2.62 -3.65 15.94
CA ALA A 170 -1.73 -3.81 14.79
C ALA A 170 -2.35 -3.21 13.51
N ALA A 171 -3.62 -3.47 13.25
CA ALA A 171 -4.32 -2.94 12.08
C ALA A 171 -4.40 -1.41 12.12
N VAL A 172 -4.85 -0.81 13.21
CA VAL A 172 -4.94 0.65 13.40
C VAL A 172 -3.54 1.28 13.34
N GLY A 173 -2.55 0.63 13.95
CA GLY A 173 -1.15 1.07 13.89
C GLY A 173 -0.62 1.15 12.46
N LEU A 174 -0.90 0.12 11.64
CA LEU A 174 -0.47 0.11 10.24
C LEU A 174 -1.31 1.07 9.37
N MET A 175 -2.61 1.24 9.65
CA MET A 175 -3.44 2.28 9.02
C MET A 175 -2.83 3.66 9.23
N ALA A 176 -2.55 4.01 10.48
CA ALA A 176 -1.94 5.28 10.85
C ALA A 176 -0.56 5.45 10.21
N TRP A 177 0.24 4.38 10.19
CA TRP A 177 1.55 4.37 9.56
C TRP A 177 1.49 4.68 8.06
N SER A 178 0.55 4.04 7.36
CA SER A 178 0.37 4.21 5.91
C SER A 178 -0.11 5.61 5.54
N VAL A 179 -1.02 6.20 6.35
CA VAL A 179 -1.47 7.59 6.21
C VAL A 179 -0.29 8.55 6.35
N ALA A 180 0.50 8.37 7.41
CA ALA A 180 1.66 9.22 7.68
C ALA A 180 2.69 9.15 6.57
N LYS A 181 3.02 7.91 6.14
CA LYS A 181 4.02 7.67 5.10
C LYS A 181 3.61 8.30 3.77
N HIS A 182 2.37 8.09 3.35
CA HIS A 182 1.89 8.66 2.09
C HIS A 182 1.97 10.19 2.08
N ALA A 183 1.49 10.85 3.14
CA ALA A 183 1.56 12.30 3.25
C ALA A 183 3.01 12.81 3.27
N PHE A 184 3.91 12.12 4.00
CA PHE A 184 5.33 12.47 4.06
C PHE A 184 6.01 12.37 2.69
N ASP A 185 5.76 11.27 1.98
CA ASP A 185 6.34 11.04 0.66
C ASP A 185 5.84 12.05 -0.38
N ALA A 186 4.59 12.51 -0.27
CA ALA A 186 4.02 13.52 -1.16
C ALA A 186 4.64 14.92 -1.01
N VAL A 187 5.47 15.17 0.01
CA VAL A 187 6.16 16.46 0.16
C VAL A 187 7.08 16.76 -1.02
N GLN A 188 7.71 15.74 -1.59
CA GLN A 188 8.59 15.92 -2.74
C GLN A 188 7.85 16.34 -4.02
N ASP A 189 6.55 16.06 -4.10
CA ASP A 189 5.73 16.24 -5.30
C ASP A 189 4.88 17.53 -5.26
N ILE A 190 5.04 18.37 -4.23
CA ILE A 190 4.23 19.59 -4.01
C ILE A 190 4.26 20.54 -5.22
N GLU A 191 5.41 20.71 -5.86
CA GLU A 191 5.57 21.64 -6.98
C GLU A 191 4.92 21.08 -8.25
N GLU A 192 5.12 19.79 -8.53
CA GLU A 192 4.53 19.07 -9.65
C GLU A 192 3.00 18.97 -9.52
N ASP A 193 2.50 18.65 -8.33
CA ASP A 193 1.07 18.59 -8.05
C ASP A 193 0.40 19.96 -8.27
N ARG A 194 1.03 21.04 -7.80
CA ARG A 194 0.53 22.40 -8.04
C ARG A 194 0.49 22.74 -9.53
N ALA A 195 1.52 22.37 -10.28
CA ALA A 195 1.59 22.60 -11.72
C ALA A 195 0.49 21.83 -12.46
N ALA A 196 0.14 20.63 -11.96
CA ALA A 196 -0.95 19.80 -12.47
C ALA A 196 -2.34 20.18 -11.96
N ALA A 197 -2.48 21.27 -11.17
CA ALA A 197 -3.71 21.68 -10.50
C ALA A 197 -4.31 20.60 -9.59
N ILE A 198 -3.48 19.72 -9.04
CA ILE A 198 -3.85 18.70 -8.06
C ILE A 198 -3.63 19.28 -6.66
N THR A 199 -4.63 19.16 -5.79
CA THR A 199 -4.51 19.61 -4.40
C THR A 199 -4.49 18.40 -3.47
N THR A 200 -3.29 17.97 -3.10
CA THR A 200 -3.06 16.91 -2.10
C THR A 200 -3.00 17.48 -0.69
N THR A 201 -2.96 16.62 0.33
CA THR A 201 -2.70 17.03 1.73
C THR A 201 -1.38 17.78 1.85
N ALA A 202 -0.33 17.31 1.16
CA ALA A 202 0.98 17.96 1.17
C ALA A 202 0.95 19.36 0.51
N VAL A 203 0.22 19.51 -0.60
CA VAL A 203 0.02 20.82 -1.26
C VAL A 203 -0.74 21.79 -0.34
N ARG A 204 -1.77 21.28 0.37
CA ARG A 204 -2.62 22.08 1.27
C ARG A 204 -1.87 22.57 2.50
N LEU A 205 -1.08 21.69 3.13
CA LEU A 205 -0.38 21.97 4.39
C LEU A 205 1.00 22.60 4.21
N GLY A 206 1.60 22.43 3.03
CA GLY A 206 3.01 22.71 2.81
C GLY A 206 3.94 21.75 3.58
N PRO A 207 5.27 21.80 3.35
CA PRO A 207 6.21 20.84 3.90
C PRO A 207 6.19 20.75 5.43
N ARG A 208 6.12 21.91 6.12
CA ARG A 208 6.11 21.96 7.59
C ARG A 208 4.82 21.37 8.17
N GLY A 209 3.67 21.74 7.61
CA GLY A 209 2.36 21.24 8.07
C GLY A 209 2.23 19.73 7.81
N THR A 210 2.75 19.26 6.67
CA THR A 210 2.77 17.84 6.33
C THR A 210 3.69 17.04 7.27
N ALA A 211 4.84 17.60 7.66
CA ALA A 211 5.71 16.96 8.66
C ALA A 211 4.98 16.77 10.01
N ILE A 212 4.22 17.78 10.45
CA ILE A 212 3.41 17.69 11.69
C ILE A 212 2.30 16.64 11.52
N TRP A 213 1.56 16.69 10.42
CA TRP A 213 0.51 15.72 10.09
C TRP A 213 1.03 14.28 10.13
N SER A 214 2.11 14.00 9.41
CA SER A 214 2.75 12.68 9.40
C SER A 214 3.26 12.29 10.78
N GLY A 215 3.85 13.25 11.53
CA GLY A 215 4.32 13.02 12.89
C GLY A 215 3.22 12.58 13.84
N CYS A 216 2.03 13.19 13.79
CA CYS A 216 0.88 12.81 14.60
C CYS A 216 0.41 11.37 14.28
N TRP A 217 0.30 11.02 13.00
CA TRP A 217 -0.10 9.69 12.58
C TRP A 217 0.95 8.62 12.93
N TRP A 218 2.25 8.90 12.76
CA TRP A 218 3.31 7.97 13.19
C TRP A 218 3.40 7.84 14.70
N ALA A 219 3.09 8.90 15.48
CA ALA A 219 3.00 8.78 16.93
C ALA A 219 1.85 7.85 17.35
N LEU A 220 0.66 8.00 16.74
CA LEU A 220 -0.45 7.05 16.94
C LEU A 220 -0.06 5.63 16.55
N SER A 221 0.59 5.45 15.41
CA SER A 221 1.11 4.16 14.96
C SER A 221 2.06 3.55 15.99
N THR A 222 2.99 4.35 16.53
CA THR A 222 3.94 3.89 17.56
C THR A 222 3.22 3.38 18.81
N VAL A 223 2.22 4.12 19.30
CA VAL A 223 1.41 3.71 20.47
C VAL A 223 0.71 2.39 20.18
N CYS A 224 0.06 2.28 19.02
CA CYS A 224 -0.64 1.06 18.63
C CYS A 224 0.32 -0.13 18.49
N PHE A 225 1.48 0.05 17.89
CA PHE A 225 2.48 -1.02 17.77
C PHE A 225 3.07 -1.41 19.13
N ALA A 226 3.24 -0.48 20.06
CA ALA A 226 3.73 -0.79 21.41
C ALA A 226 2.80 -1.75 22.16
N LEU A 227 1.49 -1.75 21.86
CA LEU A 227 0.52 -2.68 22.41
C LEU A 227 0.64 -4.12 21.86
N VAL A 228 1.40 -4.30 20.77
CA VAL A 228 1.54 -5.59 20.08
C VAL A 228 2.99 -6.06 20.05
N ASN A 229 3.92 -5.17 19.73
CA ASN A 229 5.32 -5.48 19.48
C ASN A 229 6.22 -4.28 19.80
N VAL A 230 6.77 -4.27 20.99
CA VAL A 230 7.61 -3.17 21.49
C VAL A 230 8.85 -2.91 20.61
N PRO A 231 9.63 -3.92 20.17
CA PRO A 231 10.76 -3.70 19.27
C PRO A 231 10.36 -2.97 17.96
N VAL A 232 9.26 -3.37 17.33
CA VAL A 232 8.74 -2.70 16.13
C VAL A 232 8.33 -1.26 16.46
N ALA A 233 7.67 -1.02 17.59
CA ALA A 233 7.28 0.33 18.01
C ALA A 233 8.49 1.25 18.23
N VAL A 234 9.55 0.74 18.85
CA VAL A 234 10.80 1.50 19.07
C VAL A 234 11.44 1.89 17.74
N VAL A 235 11.57 0.94 16.81
CA VAL A 235 12.13 1.21 15.48
C VAL A 235 11.26 2.22 14.72
N ASN A 236 9.92 2.07 14.81
CA ASN A 236 8.99 3.02 14.23
C ASN A 236 9.20 4.44 14.78
N ALA A 237 9.26 4.59 16.10
CA ALA A 237 9.46 5.89 16.76
C ALA A 237 10.78 6.55 16.35
N LEU A 238 11.88 5.78 16.31
CA LEU A 238 13.20 6.31 15.97
C LEU A 238 13.26 6.80 14.52
N ILE A 239 12.81 5.98 13.58
CA ILE A 239 12.88 6.33 12.15
C ILE A 239 11.90 7.48 11.83
N ALA A 240 10.64 7.37 12.28
CA ALA A 240 9.64 8.40 12.08
C ALA A 240 10.06 9.74 12.72
N GLY A 241 10.53 9.70 13.96
CA GLY A 241 11.02 10.88 14.67
C GLY A 241 12.19 11.55 13.95
N TRP A 242 13.13 10.76 13.42
CA TRP A 242 14.24 11.27 12.61
C TRP A 242 13.77 11.90 11.29
N LEU A 243 12.87 11.24 10.56
CA LEU A 243 12.33 11.76 9.29
C LEU A 243 11.58 13.07 9.51
N VAL A 244 10.64 13.09 10.46
CA VAL A 244 9.85 14.27 10.81
C VAL A 244 10.75 15.40 11.31
N GLY A 245 11.66 15.11 12.24
CA GLY A 245 12.60 16.11 12.78
C GLY A 245 13.52 16.69 11.71
N SER A 246 13.96 15.87 10.75
CA SER A 246 14.78 16.33 9.62
C SER A 246 13.99 17.27 8.68
N LEU A 247 12.74 16.93 8.37
CA LEU A 247 11.88 17.77 7.54
C LEU A 247 11.45 19.05 8.25
N LEU A 248 11.23 19.02 9.56
CA LEU A 248 10.90 20.24 10.34
C LEU A 248 12.06 21.23 10.45
N ARG A 249 13.32 20.73 10.45
CA ARG A 249 14.52 21.59 10.46
C ARG A 249 14.70 22.32 9.14
N ASP A 250 14.32 21.71 8.03
CA ASP A 250 14.45 22.26 6.69
C ASP A 250 13.20 21.91 5.86
N PRO A 251 12.07 22.65 6.08
CA PRO A 251 10.76 22.31 5.53
C PRO A 251 10.64 22.74 4.05
N ARG A 252 11.33 22.03 3.16
CA ARG A 252 11.32 22.25 1.71
C ARG A 252 10.99 20.97 0.93
N PRO A 253 10.37 21.05 -0.25
CA PRO A 253 10.15 19.89 -1.12
C PRO A 253 11.45 19.16 -1.47
N THR A 254 12.56 19.90 -1.68
CA THR A 254 13.89 19.33 -1.94
C THR A 254 14.42 18.49 -0.78
N THR A 255 14.08 18.84 0.45
CA THR A 255 14.39 18.02 1.64
C THR A 255 13.52 16.77 1.67
N GLY A 256 12.22 16.87 1.35
CA GLY A 256 11.33 15.73 1.14
C GLY A 256 11.92 14.74 0.13
N HIS A 257 12.34 15.23 -1.03
CA HIS A 257 12.98 14.42 -2.06
C HIS A 257 14.25 13.69 -1.55
N ARG A 258 15.12 14.40 -0.81
CA ARG A 258 16.32 13.80 -0.21
C ARG A 258 16.00 12.71 0.82
N LEU A 259 14.92 12.90 1.61
CA LEU A 259 14.49 11.96 2.64
C LEU A 259 13.69 10.79 2.08
N TYR A 260 13.15 10.89 0.88
CA TYR A 260 12.29 9.88 0.25
C TYR A 260 12.94 8.49 0.20
N ARG A 261 14.24 8.39 -0.14
CA ARG A 261 14.97 7.11 -0.15
C ARG A 261 14.95 6.39 1.22
N TYR A 262 14.98 7.14 2.31
CA TYR A 262 14.93 6.60 3.67
C TYR A 262 13.49 6.22 4.05
N SER A 263 12.51 7.00 3.60
CA SER A 263 11.09 6.65 3.74
C SER A 263 10.76 5.35 3.00
N ILE A 264 11.33 5.11 1.80
CA ILE A 264 11.19 3.82 1.10
C ILE A 264 11.83 2.67 1.90
N ALA A 265 12.97 2.90 2.52
CA ALA A 265 13.65 1.87 3.31
C ALA A 265 12.92 1.54 4.64
N PHE A 266 12.13 2.47 5.16
CA PHE A 266 11.46 2.35 6.45
C PHE A 266 10.64 1.04 6.61
N PRO A 267 9.70 0.68 5.71
CA PRO A 267 8.93 -0.55 5.86
C PRO A 267 9.79 -1.81 5.84
N TYR A 268 10.89 -1.81 5.10
CA TYR A 268 11.81 -2.96 5.06
C TYR A 268 12.56 -3.13 6.38
N VAL A 269 12.98 -2.04 7.02
CA VAL A 269 13.66 -2.08 8.33
C VAL A 269 12.67 -2.56 9.40
N ALA A 270 11.47 -1.99 9.47
CA ALA A 270 10.44 -2.41 10.42
C ALA A 270 10.00 -3.86 10.17
N GLY A 271 9.83 -4.24 8.90
CA GLY A 271 9.50 -5.60 8.49
C GLY A 271 10.61 -6.62 8.82
N ALA A 272 11.88 -6.23 8.69
CA ALA A 272 13.00 -7.08 9.07
C ALA A 272 13.01 -7.38 10.58
N VAL A 273 12.71 -6.39 11.41
CA VAL A 273 12.60 -6.60 12.88
C VAL A 273 11.50 -7.60 13.20
N ALA A 274 10.31 -7.45 12.58
CA ALA A 274 9.21 -8.40 12.74
C ALA A 274 9.57 -9.78 12.18
N GLY A 275 10.21 -9.84 11.01
CA GLY A 275 10.63 -11.09 10.35
C GLY A 275 11.65 -11.88 11.16
N VAL A 276 12.65 -11.21 11.78
CA VAL A 276 13.60 -11.85 12.68
C VAL A 276 12.87 -12.46 13.89
N GLN A 277 11.94 -11.74 14.49
CA GLN A 277 11.16 -12.26 15.61
C GLN A 277 10.31 -13.46 15.21
N LEU A 278 9.66 -13.43 14.05
CA LEU A 278 8.93 -14.58 13.54
C LEU A 278 9.85 -15.79 13.32
N THR A 279 11.03 -15.57 12.72
CA THR A 279 12.01 -16.64 12.49
C THR A 279 12.47 -17.26 13.80
N VAL A 280 12.75 -16.44 14.82
CA VAL A 280 13.11 -16.93 16.14
C VAL A 280 11.96 -17.71 16.80
N ALA A 281 10.72 -17.20 16.71
CA ALA A 281 9.55 -17.88 17.27
C ALA A 281 9.30 -19.24 16.59
N LEU A 282 9.49 -19.33 15.28
CA LEU A 282 9.39 -20.59 14.54
C LEU A 282 10.52 -21.57 14.92
N TYR A 283 11.74 -21.08 15.06
CA TYR A 283 12.89 -21.90 15.44
C TYR A 283 12.75 -22.48 16.85
N LEU A 284 12.24 -21.70 17.79
CA LEU A 284 12.03 -22.11 19.18
C LEU A 284 10.72 -22.89 19.38
N GLU A 285 9.95 -23.13 18.33
CA GLU A 285 8.64 -23.81 18.38
C GLU A 285 7.63 -23.16 19.36
N VAL A 286 7.81 -21.84 19.63
CA VAL A 286 6.92 -21.05 20.51
C VAL A 286 5.83 -20.34 19.72
N TYR A 287 5.73 -20.61 18.42
CA TYR A 287 4.66 -20.11 17.57
C TYR A 287 3.41 -20.97 17.76
N PRO A 288 2.26 -20.37 18.09
CA PRO A 288 0.99 -21.10 18.32
C PRO A 288 0.40 -21.74 17.06
#